data_dd5e13fa8fe2485497758466ad798fe4
#
_entry.id   dd5e13fa8fe2485497758466ad798fe4
#
_cell.length_a   1.000
_cell.length_b   1.000
_cell.length_c   1.000
_cell.angle_alpha   90.00
_cell.angle_beta   90.00
_cell.angle_gamma   90.00
#
_symmetry.space_group_name_H-M   'P 1'
#
loop_
_entity.id
_entity.type
_entity.pdbx_description
1 polymer ?
#
loop_
_entity_poly.entity_id
_entity_poly.type
_entity_poly.pdbx_seq_one_letter_code
_entity_poly.pdbx_strand_id
1 'polypeptide(L)'
;MIRRLRLKFVLMNMAFVTALLGAVFAVVLHTTRNELAQASLRAMEQAALEPVEPGRPDRHPGEREGVPCFVLRTGLRGELVVSGDGYYDLTDEDWLRTLLAAALDRGAREGVLEDYGLRFCRSGPPDRPVVAFTDLSGETRTMRALARTCLLAGAAAFLGFLAVSVLLSRWAVGPVERAWEQQRQFVADASHELKTPLTVILTNAELLREGPAGEEERRRFTDNILTMARQMRALVESLLELARADAHPAEGAMEPVDMSRLMQEALLPFEPVFFEAGLTLTGEIQEGLRVRGAEGQLRQIADILLDNARKYTPSGGAVTLALTRSGRSCLLSVAGPGTPLTRQERQDVFKRFYRADPARRREGSWGLGLSIAQEIAARHGGKIWADSSAEGNRFTVRLPLLRE
;
A
#
# COMPACT_ATOMS: atom_id res chain seq x y z
N MET A 1 8.93 2.93 14.06
CA MET A 1 9.29 1.81 13.18
C MET A 1 8.66 1.95 11.79
N ILE A 2 7.39 2.17 11.68
CA ILE A 2 6.59 2.24 10.43
C ILE A 2 6.99 3.42 9.53
N ARG A 3 7.26 4.63 10.09
CA ARG A 3 7.78 5.76 9.30
C ARG A 3 9.10 5.43 8.59
N ARG A 4 9.98 4.64 9.23
CA ARG A 4 11.23 4.17 8.61
C ARG A 4 10.96 3.16 7.49
N LEU A 5 9.95 2.31 7.64
CA LEU A 5 9.55 1.34 6.62
C LEU A 5 8.99 2.06 5.38
N ARG A 6 8.10 3.04 5.57
CA ARG A 6 7.59 3.89 4.48
C ARG A 6 8.70 4.60 3.73
N LEU A 7 9.63 5.22 4.48
CA LEU A 7 10.77 5.91 3.88
C LEU A 7 11.65 4.95 3.07
N LYS A 8 11.98 3.78 3.61
CA LYS A 8 12.75 2.74 2.90
C LYS A 8 12.06 2.29 1.62
N PHE A 9 10.74 2.07 1.66
CA PHE A 9 9.96 1.66 0.50
C PHE A 9 9.99 2.73 -0.60
N VAL A 10 9.74 4.01 -0.24
CA VAL A 10 9.82 5.13 -1.19
C VAL A 10 11.23 5.27 -1.76
N LEU A 11 12.28 5.24 -0.92
CA LEU A 11 13.66 5.35 -1.37
C LEU A 11 14.06 4.21 -2.31
N MET A 12 13.66 2.97 -2.01
CA MET A 12 13.96 1.82 -2.87
C MET A 12 13.30 1.95 -4.24
N ASN A 13 12.01 2.32 -4.28
CA ASN A 13 11.30 2.55 -5.53
C ASN A 13 11.93 3.71 -6.34
N MET A 14 12.28 4.82 -5.67
CA MET A 14 12.90 5.97 -6.34
C MET A 14 14.30 5.64 -6.87
N ALA A 15 15.10 4.86 -6.13
CA ALA A 15 16.40 4.40 -6.59
C ALA A 15 16.27 3.52 -7.85
N PHE A 16 15.31 2.60 -7.86
CA PHE A 16 15.04 1.75 -9.03
C PHE A 16 14.60 2.57 -10.26
N VAL A 17 13.65 3.48 -10.07
CA VAL A 17 13.14 4.35 -11.16
C VAL A 17 14.27 5.25 -11.70
N THR A 18 15.08 5.84 -10.81
CA THR A 18 16.20 6.69 -11.22
C THR A 18 17.24 5.91 -12.02
N ALA A 19 17.59 4.70 -11.59
CA ALA A 19 18.52 3.83 -12.31
C ALA A 19 17.97 3.43 -13.69
N LEU A 20 16.69 3.07 -13.77
CA LEU A 20 16.01 2.71 -15.01
C LEU A 20 15.98 3.89 -16.00
N LEU A 21 15.54 5.07 -15.55
CA LEU A 21 15.51 6.28 -16.40
C LEU A 21 16.92 6.67 -16.87
N GLY A 22 17.91 6.60 -15.96
CA GLY A 22 19.30 6.86 -16.30
C GLY A 22 19.83 5.90 -17.38
N ALA A 23 19.55 4.62 -17.27
CA ALA A 23 19.93 3.62 -18.26
C ALA A 23 19.26 3.89 -19.63
N VAL A 24 17.95 4.15 -19.63
CA VAL A 24 17.21 4.46 -20.88
C VAL A 24 17.77 5.72 -21.55
N PHE A 25 17.97 6.80 -20.79
CA PHE A 25 18.51 8.05 -21.36
C PHE A 25 19.96 7.89 -21.86
N ALA A 26 20.78 7.12 -21.14
CA ALA A 26 22.14 6.82 -21.58
C ALA A 26 22.13 6.07 -22.93
N VAL A 27 21.26 5.09 -23.10
CA VAL A 27 21.10 4.35 -24.36
C VAL A 27 20.61 5.29 -25.47
N VAL A 28 19.57 6.09 -25.21
CA VAL A 28 19.02 7.03 -26.22
C VAL A 28 20.09 8.04 -26.67
N LEU A 29 20.81 8.65 -25.74
CA LEU A 29 21.86 9.62 -26.07
C LEU A 29 23.01 8.96 -26.83
N HIS A 30 23.40 7.75 -26.44
CA HIS A 30 24.46 7.01 -27.10
C HIS A 30 24.10 6.61 -28.55
N THR A 31 22.90 6.04 -28.73
CA THR A 31 22.43 5.62 -30.06
C THR A 31 22.27 6.81 -31.00
N THR A 32 21.60 7.90 -30.52
CA THR A 32 21.44 9.12 -31.34
C THR A 32 22.77 9.72 -31.71
N ARG A 33 23.75 9.78 -30.80
CA ARG A 33 25.10 10.28 -31.11
C ARG A 33 25.77 9.44 -32.22
N ASN A 34 25.65 8.12 -32.13
CA ASN A 34 26.22 7.21 -33.14
C ASN A 34 25.52 7.35 -34.49
N GLU A 35 24.19 7.48 -34.50
CA GLU A 35 23.42 7.68 -35.74
C GLU A 35 23.78 9.00 -36.44
N LEU A 36 23.86 10.10 -35.68
CA LEU A 36 24.28 11.40 -36.22
C LEU A 36 25.70 11.33 -36.81
N ALA A 37 26.62 10.68 -36.09
CA ALA A 37 28.01 10.52 -36.57
C ALA A 37 28.06 9.68 -37.84
N GLN A 38 27.30 8.59 -37.92
CA GLN A 38 27.25 7.76 -39.15
C GLN A 38 26.59 8.48 -40.31
N ALA A 39 25.53 9.27 -40.04
CA ALA A 39 24.85 10.06 -41.07
C ALA A 39 25.81 11.09 -41.67
N SER A 40 26.61 11.80 -40.84
CA SER A 40 27.62 12.74 -41.29
C SER A 40 28.72 12.07 -42.12
N LEU A 41 29.20 10.90 -41.69
CA LEU A 41 30.24 10.16 -42.44
C LEU A 41 29.74 9.71 -43.82
N ARG A 42 28.50 9.15 -43.88
CA ARG A 42 27.89 8.73 -45.16
C ARG A 42 27.71 9.93 -46.10
N ALA A 43 27.25 11.07 -45.59
CA ALA A 43 27.09 12.28 -46.39
C ALA A 43 28.46 12.77 -46.97
N MET A 44 29.52 12.75 -46.15
CA MET A 44 30.87 13.10 -46.56
C MET A 44 31.45 12.12 -47.60
N GLU A 45 31.24 10.80 -47.41
CA GLU A 45 31.68 9.78 -48.38
C GLU A 45 30.99 9.97 -49.74
N GLN A 46 29.68 10.23 -49.74
CA GLN A 46 28.93 10.50 -50.97
C GLN A 46 29.41 11.76 -51.66
N ALA A 47 29.62 12.86 -50.93
CA ALA A 47 30.14 14.11 -51.46
C ALA A 47 31.58 13.96 -52.04
N ALA A 48 32.40 13.12 -51.39
CA ALA A 48 33.74 12.84 -51.90
C ALA A 48 33.77 12.05 -53.22
N LEU A 49 32.74 11.26 -53.49
CA LEU A 49 32.61 10.44 -54.71
C LEU A 49 32.02 11.22 -55.91
N GLU A 50 31.29 12.33 -55.66
CA GLU A 50 30.69 13.13 -56.75
C GLU A 50 31.77 13.79 -57.61
N PRO A 51 31.71 13.65 -58.95
CA PRO A 51 32.63 14.31 -59.84
C PRO A 51 32.43 15.82 -59.82
N VAL A 52 33.51 16.58 -59.83
CA VAL A 52 33.47 18.05 -60.02
C VAL A 52 33.19 18.32 -61.47
N GLU A 53 31.98 18.77 -61.82
CA GLU A 53 31.71 19.29 -63.20
C GLU A 53 32.13 20.76 -63.26
N PRO A 54 33.18 21.10 -64.09
CA PRO A 54 33.55 22.46 -64.25
C PRO A 54 32.52 23.27 -65.00
N GLY A 55 32.00 24.32 -64.34
CA GLY A 55 31.07 25.28 -64.97
C GLY A 55 29.60 25.15 -64.63
N ARG A 56 29.24 24.26 -63.72
CA ARG A 56 27.87 24.24 -63.17
C ARG A 56 27.79 25.19 -61.98
N PRO A 57 26.91 26.22 -61.98
CA PRO A 57 26.76 27.05 -60.82
C PRO A 57 26.32 26.18 -59.62
N ASP A 58 26.96 26.45 -58.46
CA ASP A 58 26.60 25.77 -57.20
C ASP A 58 25.06 25.78 -57.05
N ARG A 59 24.46 24.57 -56.90
CA ARG A 59 23.03 24.43 -56.66
C ARG A 59 22.67 25.24 -55.43
N HIS A 60 21.53 25.93 -55.47
CA HIS A 60 21.07 26.77 -54.39
C HIS A 60 21.07 26.03 -53.05
N PRO A 61 21.49 26.70 -51.94
CA PRO A 61 21.38 26.13 -50.57
C PRO A 61 19.93 25.76 -50.31
N GLY A 62 19.60 24.48 -50.22
CA GLY A 62 18.27 24.01 -49.93
C GLY A 62 17.74 22.84 -50.78
N GLU A 63 18.45 22.46 -51.87
CA GLU A 63 17.99 21.33 -52.73
C GLU A 63 18.52 19.94 -52.33
N ARG A 64 19.35 19.85 -51.30
CA ARG A 64 19.75 18.57 -50.71
C ARG A 64 19.19 18.44 -49.30
N GLU A 65 18.33 17.48 -49.10
CA GLU A 65 18.04 16.93 -47.78
C GLU A 65 19.26 16.15 -47.25
N GLY A 66 20.30 16.89 -46.78
CA GLY A 66 21.55 16.28 -46.34
C GLY A 66 22.32 17.16 -45.36
N VAL A 67 23.30 16.56 -44.70
CA VAL A 67 24.22 17.25 -43.82
C VAL A 67 25.11 18.15 -44.66
N PRO A 68 25.24 19.49 -44.41
CA PRO A 68 26.08 20.37 -45.20
C PRO A 68 27.55 19.91 -45.14
N CYS A 69 28.18 19.75 -46.28
CA CYS A 69 29.56 19.33 -46.38
C CYS A 69 30.30 20.05 -47.53
N PHE A 70 31.58 20.19 -47.37
CA PHE A 70 32.46 20.65 -48.45
C PHE A 70 33.63 19.69 -48.63
N VAL A 71 34.16 19.63 -49.82
CA VAL A 71 35.21 18.68 -50.23
C VAL A 71 36.41 19.43 -50.78
N LEU A 72 37.57 19.11 -50.23
CA LEU A 72 38.88 19.60 -50.72
C LEU A 72 39.58 18.51 -51.52
N ARG A 73 40.01 18.85 -52.75
CA ARG A 73 40.73 17.93 -53.62
C ARG A 73 42.02 18.58 -54.07
N THR A 74 43.08 17.81 -54.11
CA THR A 74 44.37 18.29 -54.68
C THR A 74 44.48 17.94 -56.15
N GLY A 75 44.54 18.94 -57.04
CA GLY A 75 44.68 18.77 -58.48
C GLY A 75 46.05 18.31 -58.91
N LEU A 76 46.22 18.07 -60.23
CA LEU A 76 47.48 17.53 -60.84
C LEU A 76 48.71 18.44 -60.67
N ARG A 77 48.53 19.75 -60.49
CA ARG A 77 49.56 20.73 -60.31
C ARG A 77 49.67 21.24 -58.87
N GLY A 78 49.08 20.60 -57.89
CA GLY A 78 49.04 21.02 -56.50
C GLY A 78 48.01 22.12 -56.20
N GLU A 79 47.15 22.46 -57.15
CA GLU A 79 46.03 23.39 -56.98
C GLU A 79 44.98 22.79 -56.09
N LEU A 80 44.38 23.62 -55.22
CA LEU A 80 43.30 23.21 -54.35
C LEU A 80 41.94 23.37 -55.06
N VAL A 81 41.25 22.29 -55.34
CA VAL A 81 39.90 22.33 -55.90
C VAL A 81 38.91 22.13 -54.78
N VAL A 82 38.01 23.12 -54.63
CA VAL A 82 36.98 23.12 -53.54
C VAL A 82 35.61 22.94 -54.17
N SER A 83 34.82 22.10 -53.59
CA SER A 83 33.40 21.97 -53.92
C SER A 83 32.59 21.89 -52.63
N GLY A 84 31.45 22.61 -52.55
CA GLY A 84 30.62 22.63 -51.36
C GLY A 84 29.23 23.21 -51.64
N ASP A 85 28.34 23.09 -50.67
CA ASP A 85 26.92 23.45 -50.80
C ASP A 85 26.62 24.95 -50.59
N GLY A 86 27.65 25.87 -50.72
CA GLY A 86 27.44 27.30 -50.50
C GLY A 86 27.14 27.75 -49.07
N TYR A 87 27.16 26.80 -48.12
CA TYR A 87 26.94 27.08 -46.70
C TYR A 87 28.21 27.59 -46.00
N TYR A 88 29.38 27.30 -46.55
CA TYR A 88 30.68 27.69 -46.04
C TYR A 88 31.31 28.79 -46.92
N ASP A 89 32.00 29.74 -46.27
CA ASP A 89 32.84 30.68 -46.99
C ASP A 89 34.14 29.95 -47.39
N LEU A 90 34.20 29.54 -48.64
CA LEU A 90 35.28 28.76 -49.21
C LEU A 90 36.26 29.62 -49.97
N THR A 91 36.28 30.96 -49.73
CA THR A 91 37.17 31.94 -50.47
C THR A 91 38.56 32.06 -49.86
N ASP A 92 38.74 31.71 -48.56
CA ASP A 92 39.99 31.78 -47.84
C ASP A 92 40.86 30.53 -48.11
N GLU A 93 41.74 30.63 -49.11
CA GLU A 93 42.63 29.54 -49.56
C GLU A 93 43.59 29.11 -48.42
N ASP A 94 44.10 30.06 -47.62
CA ASP A 94 45.09 29.79 -46.58
C ASP A 94 44.45 29.00 -45.43
N TRP A 95 43.19 29.32 -45.06
CA TRP A 95 42.43 28.59 -44.10
C TRP A 95 42.10 27.14 -44.57
N LEU A 96 41.74 27.00 -45.87
CA LEU A 96 41.43 25.67 -46.44
C LEU A 96 42.70 24.80 -46.51
N ARG A 97 43.87 25.36 -46.85
CA ARG A 97 45.14 24.64 -46.80
C ARG A 97 45.50 24.17 -45.38
N THR A 98 45.26 25.03 -44.39
CA THR A 98 45.52 24.70 -42.99
C THR A 98 44.63 23.56 -42.53
N LEU A 99 43.33 23.57 -42.88
CA LEU A 99 42.40 22.47 -42.59
C LEU A 99 42.84 21.15 -43.27
N LEU A 100 43.21 21.21 -44.53
CA LEU A 100 43.71 20.05 -45.26
C LEU A 100 44.95 19.46 -44.59
N ALA A 101 45.92 20.31 -44.24
CA ALA A 101 47.14 19.90 -43.53
C ALA A 101 46.80 19.25 -42.17
N ALA A 102 45.92 19.86 -41.37
CA ALA A 102 45.50 19.35 -40.09
C ALA A 102 44.79 17.97 -40.18
N ALA A 103 43.99 17.78 -41.24
CA ALA A 103 43.33 16.48 -41.48
C ALA A 103 44.29 15.39 -41.95
N LEU A 104 45.31 15.76 -42.75
CA LEU A 104 46.34 14.84 -43.25
C LEU A 104 47.32 14.43 -42.14
N ASP A 105 47.71 15.38 -41.28
CA ASP A 105 48.67 15.15 -40.19
C ASP A 105 48.14 14.12 -39.14
N ARG A 106 46.85 14.03 -38.97
CA ARG A 106 46.25 13.03 -38.07
C ARG A 106 46.39 11.57 -38.54
N GLY A 107 46.78 11.33 -39.78
CA GLY A 107 47.01 9.96 -40.29
C GLY A 107 45.80 9.04 -40.35
N ALA A 108 44.67 9.45 -39.78
CA ALA A 108 43.44 8.68 -39.74
C ALA A 108 42.57 8.92 -40.99
N ARG A 109 41.77 7.91 -41.39
CA ARG A 109 40.83 8.02 -42.51
C ARG A 109 39.66 8.96 -42.18
N GLU A 110 39.26 9.02 -40.92
CA GLU A 110 38.16 9.84 -40.42
C GLU A 110 38.50 10.40 -39.02
N GLY A 111 37.93 11.52 -38.67
CA GLY A 111 38.17 12.12 -37.35
C GLY A 111 37.47 13.45 -37.16
N VAL A 112 37.71 14.05 -36.01
CA VAL A 112 37.16 15.36 -35.63
C VAL A 112 38.35 16.34 -35.42
N LEU A 113 38.26 17.49 -36.01
CA LEU A 113 39.13 18.63 -35.76
C LEU A 113 38.45 19.54 -34.74
N GLU A 114 38.71 19.30 -33.45
CA GLU A 114 38.04 20.01 -32.34
C GLU A 114 38.21 21.51 -32.39
N ASP A 115 39.43 21.97 -32.75
CA ASP A 115 39.77 23.39 -32.85
C ASP A 115 38.96 24.15 -33.91
N TYR A 116 38.47 23.43 -34.91
CA TYR A 116 37.67 23.98 -36.02
C TYR A 116 36.21 23.59 -35.95
N GLY A 117 35.82 22.70 -35.01
CA GLY A 117 34.47 22.19 -34.91
C GLY A 117 34.00 21.38 -36.11
N LEU A 118 34.95 20.80 -36.87
CA LEU A 118 34.70 20.08 -38.11
C LEU A 118 34.99 18.57 -37.96
N ARG A 119 34.18 17.75 -38.57
CA ARG A 119 34.49 16.33 -38.83
C ARG A 119 35.05 16.21 -40.24
N PHE A 120 36.05 15.34 -40.43
CA PHE A 120 36.61 15.06 -41.73
C PHE A 120 36.57 13.58 -42.08
N CYS A 121 36.45 13.29 -43.37
CA CYS A 121 36.58 11.97 -43.94
C CYS A 121 37.53 12.03 -45.15
N ARG A 122 38.58 11.21 -45.12
CA ARG A 122 39.59 11.13 -46.18
C ARG A 122 39.25 9.97 -47.12
N SER A 123 39.24 10.29 -48.42
CA SER A 123 39.00 9.31 -49.49
C SER A 123 40.05 9.51 -50.59
N GLY A 124 40.09 8.61 -51.54
CA GLY A 124 41.02 8.68 -52.69
C GLY A 124 42.45 8.12 -52.42
N PRO A 125 43.30 8.12 -53.46
CA PRO A 125 44.64 7.58 -53.38
C PRO A 125 45.57 8.50 -52.60
N PRO A 126 46.68 7.98 -52.01
CA PRO A 126 47.58 8.75 -51.16
C PRO A 126 48.23 9.95 -51.83
N ASP A 127 48.47 9.89 -53.18
CA ASP A 127 49.01 10.93 -53.99
C ASP A 127 48.04 12.05 -54.37
N ARG A 128 46.73 11.79 -54.21
CA ARG A 128 45.62 12.73 -54.45
C ARG A 128 44.53 12.58 -53.42
N PRO A 129 44.76 13.05 -52.19
CA PRO A 129 43.82 12.97 -51.16
C PRO A 129 42.58 13.81 -51.46
N VAL A 130 41.41 13.23 -51.24
CA VAL A 130 40.12 13.91 -51.22
C VAL A 130 39.68 13.93 -49.78
N VAL A 131 39.43 15.12 -49.22
CA VAL A 131 39.00 15.26 -47.84
C VAL A 131 37.66 16.00 -47.80
N ALA A 132 36.66 15.34 -47.30
CA ALA A 132 35.34 15.94 -47.06
C ALA A 132 35.26 16.42 -45.61
N PHE A 133 34.62 17.56 -45.41
CA PHE A 133 34.41 18.18 -44.09
C PHE A 133 32.94 18.48 -43.85
N THR A 134 32.50 18.38 -42.59
CA THR A 134 31.16 18.78 -42.15
C THR A 134 31.23 19.45 -40.79
N ASP A 135 30.35 20.43 -40.56
CA ASP A 135 30.23 21.14 -39.28
C ASP A 135 29.55 20.30 -38.22
N LEU A 136 30.13 20.24 -37.02
CA LEU A 136 29.58 19.58 -35.85
C LEU A 136 28.56 20.42 -35.09
N SER A 137 28.36 21.68 -35.44
CA SER A 137 27.47 22.59 -34.72
C SER A 137 26.01 22.10 -34.75
N GLY A 138 25.57 21.52 -35.87
CA GLY A 138 24.26 20.89 -36.01
C GLY A 138 24.07 19.67 -35.11
N GLU A 139 25.07 18.76 -35.09
CA GLU A 139 25.05 17.57 -34.22
C GLU A 139 25.05 17.98 -32.75
N THR A 140 25.92 18.92 -32.34
CA THR A 140 26.00 19.38 -30.94
C THR A 140 24.76 20.11 -30.51
N ARG A 141 24.10 20.86 -31.37
CA ARG A 141 22.86 21.57 -31.12
C ARG A 141 21.72 20.58 -30.91
N THR A 142 21.60 19.56 -31.76
CA THR A 142 20.62 18.46 -31.63
C THR A 142 20.82 17.66 -30.34
N MET A 143 22.09 17.29 -30.04
CA MET A 143 22.42 16.56 -28.81
C MET A 143 22.11 17.37 -27.55
N ARG A 144 22.39 18.69 -27.55
CA ARG A 144 22.01 19.55 -26.40
C ARG A 144 20.51 19.68 -26.24
N ALA A 145 19.76 19.81 -27.34
CA ALA A 145 18.29 19.85 -27.31
C ALA A 145 17.72 18.55 -26.76
N LEU A 146 18.23 17.40 -27.24
CA LEU A 146 17.82 16.08 -26.77
C LEU A 146 18.14 15.88 -25.27
N ALA A 147 19.35 16.23 -24.84
CA ALA A 147 19.76 16.16 -23.43
C ALA A 147 18.85 17.01 -22.53
N ARG A 148 18.50 18.23 -22.96
CA ARG A 148 17.56 19.09 -22.23
C ARG A 148 16.16 18.47 -22.16
N THR A 149 15.67 17.93 -23.26
CA THR A 149 14.37 17.25 -23.30
C THR A 149 14.35 16.03 -22.38
N CYS A 150 15.39 15.20 -22.41
CA CYS A 150 15.55 14.06 -21.50
C CYS A 150 15.59 14.50 -20.03
N LEU A 151 16.29 15.59 -19.72
CA LEU A 151 16.36 16.12 -18.35
C LEU A 151 14.99 16.59 -17.87
N LEU A 152 14.26 17.35 -18.68
CA LEU A 152 12.91 17.83 -18.32
C LEU A 152 11.90 16.69 -18.19
N ALA A 153 11.89 15.76 -19.14
CA ALA A 153 11.06 14.57 -19.10
C ALA A 153 11.39 13.69 -17.89
N GLY A 154 12.70 13.52 -17.62
CA GLY A 154 13.16 12.78 -16.44
C GLY A 154 12.75 13.42 -15.14
N ALA A 155 12.85 14.75 -15.02
CA ALA A 155 12.40 15.48 -13.83
C ALA A 155 10.89 15.35 -13.64
N ALA A 156 10.09 15.50 -14.68
CA ALA A 156 8.64 15.34 -14.63
C ALA A 156 8.26 13.90 -14.24
N ALA A 157 8.88 12.91 -14.86
CA ALA A 157 8.67 11.50 -14.52
C ALA A 157 9.07 11.20 -13.07
N PHE A 158 10.21 11.70 -12.59
CA PHE A 158 10.68 11.54 -11.21
C PHE A 158 9.66 12.09 -10.20
N LEU A 159 9.13 13.29 -10.43
CA LEU A 159 8.11 13.89 -9.56
C LEU A 159 6.80 13.12 -9.60
N GLY A 160 6.38 12.66 -10.77
CA GLY A 160 5.20 11.80 -10.92
C GLY A 160 5.33 10.48 -10.16
N PHE A 161 6.45 9.78 -10.34
CA PHE A 161 6.73 8.53 -9.62
C PHE A 161 6.88 8.74 -8.12
N LEU A 162 7.44 9.87 -7.68
CA LEU A 162 7.52 10.21 -6.26
C LEU A 162 6.12 10.35 -5.65
N ALA A 163 5.21 11.09 -6.32
CA ALA A 163 3.83 11.23 -5.87
C ALA A 163 3.12 9.88 -5.79
N VAL A 164 3.21 9.05 -6.83
CA VAL A 164 2.64 7.70 -6.86
C VAL A 164 3.24 6.82 -5.76
N SER A 165 4.56 6.84 -5.56
CA SER A 165 5.23 6.04 -4.54
C SER A 165 4.79 6.42 -3.12
N VAL A 166 4.59 7.71 -2.85
CA VAL A 166 4.08 8.20 -1.56
C VAL A 166 2.62 7.75 -1.35
N LEU A 167 1.77 7.88 -2.36
CA LEU A 167 0.37 7.44 -2.30
C LEU A 167 0.27 5.92 -2.07
N LEU A 168 1.02 5.15 -2.84
CA LEU A 168 1.06 3.69 -2.73
C LEU A 168 1.59 3.23 -1.38
N SER A 169 2.64 3.89 -0.86
CA SER A 169 3.18 3.62 0.47
C SER A 169 2.16 3.88 1.58
N ARG A 170 1.37 4.97 1.47
CA ARG A 170 0.29 5.24 2.44
C ARG A 170 -0.82 4.21 2.36
N TRP A 171 -1.20 3.82 1.16
CA TRP A 171 -2.25 2.82 0.95
C TRP A 171 -1.83 1.43 1.43
N ALA A 172 -0.64 0.96 1.06
CA ALA A 172 -0.16 -0.38 1.38
C ALA A 172 0.26 -0.54 2.86
N VAL A 173 0.90 0.48 3.46
CA VAL A 173 1.40 0.41 4.85
C VAL A 173 0.34 0.82 5.87
N GLY A 174 -0.66 1.61 5.47
CA GLY A 174 -1.72 2.08 6.36
C GLY A 174 -2.48 0.99 7.11
N PRO A 175 -2.95 -0.09 6.46
CA PRO A 175 -3.61 -1.22 7.14
C PRO A 175 -2.71 -1.92 8.14
N VAL A 176 -1.43 -2.13 7.80
CA VAL A 176 -0.44 -2.77 8.69
C VAL A 176 -0.19 -1.91 9.94
N GLU A 177 -0.11 -0.59 9.77
CA GLU A 177 0.05 0.35 10.90
C GLU A 177 -1.13 0.25 11.88
N ARG A 178 -2.35 0.26 11.35
CA ARG A 178 -3.56 0.12 12.18
C ARG A 178 -3.61 -1.21 12.92
N ALA A 179 -3.32 -2.32 12.23
CA ALA A 179 -3.28 -3.64 12.85
C ALA A 179 -2.22 -3.72 13.95
N TRP A 180 -1.03 -3.16 13.72
CA TRP A 180 0.04 -3.10 14.71
C TRP A 180 -0.33 -2.26 15.94
N GLU A 181 -0.94 -1.09 15.74
CA GLU A 181 -1.39 -0.24 16.85
C GLU A 181 -2.49 -0.92 17.66
N GLN A 182 -3.46 -1.55 17.00
CA GLN A 182 -4.51 -2.35 17.65
C GLN A 182 -3.92 -3.50 18.47
N GLN A 183 -2.93 -4.22 17.92
CA GLN A 183 -2.26 -5.30 18.65
C GLN A 183 -1.48 -4.78 19.85
N ARG A 184 -0.77 -3.66 19.71
CA ARG A 184 -0.04 -3.04 20.82
C ARG A 184 -0.96 -2.58 21.93
N GLN A 185 -2.07 -1.92 21.56
CA GLN A 185 -3.09 -1.51 22.52
C GLN A 185 -3.69 -2.71 23.24
N PHE A 186 -4.03 -3.78 22.51
CA PHE A 186 -4.54 -5.02 23.06
C PHE A 186 -3.60 -5.63 24.12
N VAL A 187 -2.30 -5.70 23.86
CA VAL A 187 -1.31 -6.21 24.84
C VAL A 187 -1.22 -5.31 26.08
N ALA A 188 -1.27 -3.99 25.89
CA ALA A 188 -1.26 -3.05 27.00
C ALA A 188 -2.50 -3.18 27.88
N ASP A 189 -3.70 -3.23 27.27
CA ASP A 189 -4.96 -3.35 27.99
C ASP A 189 -5.08 -4.72 28.70
N ALA A 190 -4.70 -5.81 28.05
CA ALA A 190 -4.63 -7.13 28.67
C ALA A 190 -3.72 -7.16 29.90
N SER A 191 -2.54 -6.52 29.80
CA SER A 191 -1.58 -6.42 30.91
C SER A 191 -2.14 -5.63 32.08
N HIS A 192 -2.86 -4.54 31.82
CA HIS A 192 -3.52 -3.75 32.84
C HIS A 192 -4.65 -4.51 33.53
N GLU A 193 -5.50 -5.20 32.77
CA GLU A 193 -6.63 -5.97 33.29
C GLU A 193 -6.19 -7.24 34.05
N LEU A 194 -5.02 -7.82 33.73
CA LEU A 194 -4.43 -8.90 34.52
C LEU A 194 -3.76 -8.43 35.81
N LYS A 195 -3.12 -7.24 35.80
CA LYS A 195 -2.39 -6.72 36.96
C LYS A 195 -3.31 -6.44 38.14
N THR A 196 -4.49 -5.88 37.89
CA THR A 196 -5.43 -5.47 38.95
C THR A 196 -5.88 -6.66 39.82
N PRO A 197 -6.46 -7.76 39.27
CA PRO A 197 -6.89 -8.92 40.08
C PRO A 197 -5.69 -9.62 40.73
N LEU A 198 -4.52 -9.67 40.06
CA LEU A 198 -3.31 -10.25 40.64
C LEU A 198 -2.84 -9.48 41.86
N THR A 199 -2.89 -8.15 41.83
CA THR A 199 -2.53 -7.32 43.02
C THR A 199 -3.51 -7.59 44.17
N VAL A 200 -4.80 -7.71 43.89
CA VAL A 200 -5.79 -8.02 44.94
C VAL A 200 -5.54 -9.40 45.55
N ILE A 201 -5.25 -10.42 44.73
CA ILE A 201 -4.89 -11.77 45.21
C ILE A 201 -3.66 -11.70 46.11
N LEU A 202 -2.60 -11.04 45.66
CA LEU A 202 -1.34 -10.91 46.44
C LEU A 202 -1.60 -10.23 47.78
N THR A 203 -2.26 -9.05 47.76
CA THR A 203 -2.55 -8.32 49.00
C THR A 203 -3.37 -9.11 49.99
N ASN A 204 -4.46 -9.82 49.54
CA ASN A 204 -5.26 -10.64 50.43
C ASN A 204 -4.47 -11.87 50.94
N ALA A 205 -3.58 -12.46 50.11
CA ALA A 205 -2.70 -13.55 50.55
C ALA A 205 -1.66 -13.11 51.58
N GLU A 206 -1.08 -11.89 51.42
CA GLU A 206 -0.15 -11.28 52.36
C GLU A 206 -0.84 -11.01 53.71
N LEU A 207 -2.05 -10.44 53.70
CA LEU A 207 -2.85 -10.22 54.89
C LEU A 207 -3.21 -11.51 55.65
N LEU A 208 -3.49 -12.61 54.88
CA LEU A 208 -3.71 -13.94 55.48
C LEU A 208 -2.47 -14.50 56.15
N ARG A 209 -1.27 -14.17 55.65
CA ARG A 209 0.01 -14.66 56.17
C ARG A 209 0.52 -13.87 57.40
N GLU A 210 0.29 -12.54 57.43
CA GLU A 210 0.94 -11.64 58.38
C GLU A 210 0.15 -11.32 59.64
N GLY A 211 -1.19 -11.62 59.68
CA GLY A 211 -2.04 -11.18 60.78
C GLY A 211 -2.73 -12.28 61.56
N PRO A 212 -3.01 -12.04 62.87
CA PRO A 212 -3.97 -12.85 63.64
C PRO A 212 -5.40 -12.45 63.20
N ALA A 213 -5.77 -12.76 61.96
CA ALA A 213 -7.09 -12.45 61.43
C ALA A 213 -8.12 -13.40 62.08
N GLY A 214 -9.23 -12.85 62.54
CA GLY A 214 -10.39 -13.63 62.99
C GLY A 214 -10.92 -14.52 61.88
N GLU A 215 -11.70 -15.58 62.22
CA GLU A 215 -12.17 -16.54 61.23
C GLU A 215 -13.01 -15.91 60.12
N GLU A 216 -13.75 -14.86 60.42
CA GLU A 216 -14.57 -14.10 59.47
C GLU A 216 -13.72 -13.27 58.48
N GLU A 217 -12.61 -12.67 58.94
CA GLU A 217 -11.69 -11.95 58.09
C GLU A 217 -10.90 -12.90 57.16
N ARG A 218 -10.46 -14.06 57.66
CA ARG A 218 -9.81 -15.12 56.88
C ARG A 218 -10.72 -15.61 55.77
N ARG A 219 -12.00 -15.83 56.08
CA ARG A 219 -13.01 -16.24 55.11
C ARG A 219 -13.18 -15.18 54.03
N ARG A 220 -13.29 -13.88 54.40
CA ARG A 220 -13.41 -12.76 53.47
C ARG A 220 -12.20 -12.63 52.53
N PHE A 221 -10.97 -12.76 53.05
CA PHE A 221 -9.78 -12.74 52.25
C PHE A 221 -9.70 -13.91 51.27
N THR A 222 -10.05 -15.10 51.74
CA THR A 222 -10.11 -16.31 50.90
C THR A 222 -11.12 -16.19 49.78
N ASP A 223 -12.34 -15.69 50.08
CA ASP A 223 -13.40 -15.46 49.11
C ASP A 223 -13.01 -14.43 48.05
N ASN A 224 -12.31 -13.36 48.47
CA ASN A 224 -11.75 -12.37 47.55
C ASN A 224 -10.72 -12.98 46.61
N ILE A 225 -9.78 -13.80 47.13
CA ILE A 225 -8.78 -14.50 46.32
C ILE A 225 -9.45 -15.40 45.29
N LEU A 226 -10.41 -16.21 45.72
CA LEU A 226 -11.16 -17.15 44.86
C LEU A 226 -11.92 -16.39 43.76
N THR A 227 -12.56 -15.29 44.10
CA THR A 227 -13.32 -14.44 43.17
C THR A 227 -12.40 -13.86 42.12
N MET A 228 -11.25 -13.27 42.52
CA MET A 228 -10.28 -12.72 41.60
C MET A 228 -9.62 -13.78 40.73
N ALA A 229 -9.32 -14.94 41.27
CA ALA A 229 -8.74 -16.07 40.50
C ALA A 229 -9.74 -16.59 39.43
N ARG A 230 -11.04 -16.68 39.76
CA ARG A 230 -12.08 -17.03 38.78
C ARG A 230 -12.21 -15.98 37.68
N GLN A 231 -12.15 -14.69 38.05
CA GLN A 231 -12.17 -13.60 37.07
C GLN A 231 -10.95 -13.64 36.15
N MET A 232 -9.74 -13.85 36.70
CA MET A 232 -8.52 -14.00 35.86
C MET A 232 -8.65 -15.17 34.89
N ARG A 233 -9.17 -16.31 35.35
CA ARG A 233 -9.39 -17.46 34.46
C ARG A 233 -10.30 -17.10 33.29
N ALA A 234 -11.45 -16.47 33.56
CA ALA A 234 -12.38 -16.04 32.53
C ALA A 234 -11.75 -15.04 31.53
N LEU A 235 -10.92 -14.12 32.04
CA LEU A 235 -10.18 -13.22 31.16
C LEU A 235 -9.19 -13.96 30.25
N VAL A 236 -8.41 -14.89 30.79
CA VAL A 236 -7.45 -15.69 30.01
C VAL A 236 -8.19 -16.54 28.97
N GLU A 237 -9.29 -17.17 29.31
CA GLU A 237 -10.13 -17.93 28.38
C GLU A 237 -10.62 -17.03 27.23
N SER A 238 -11.13 -15.83 27.53
CA SER A 238 -11.57 -14.85 26.51
C SER A 238 -10.43 -14.36 25.62
N LEU A 239 -9.21 -14.17 26.18
CA LEU A 239 -8.02 -13.80 25.42
C LEU A 239 -7.58 -14.94 24.47
N LEU A 240 -7.64 -16.19 24.94
CA LEU A 240 -7.32 -17.37 24.11
C LEU A 240 -8.34 -17.55 22.99
N GLU A 241 -9.63 -17.35 23.27
CA GLU A 241 -10.67 -17.37 22.23
C GLU A 241 -10.42 -16.31 21.16
N LEU A 242 -10.10 -15.08 21.57
CA LEU A 242 -9.78 -14.01 20.65
C LEU A 242 -8.52 -14.33 19.83
N ALA A 243 -7.47 -14.86 20.46
CA ALA A 243 -6.24 -15.26 19.77
C ALA A 243 -6.47 -16.39 18.76
N ARG A 244 -7.30 -17.37 19.10
CA ARG A 244 -7.72 -18.43 18.16
C ARG A 244 -8.56 -17.84 17.01
N ALA A 245 -9.43 -16.90 17.36
CA ALA A 245 -10.17 -16.15 16.36
C ALA A 245 -9.24 -15.39 15.41
N ASP A 246 -8.17 -14.76 15.84
CA ASP A 246 -7.20 -14.04 14.99
C ASP A 246 -6.30 -14.98 14.17
N ALA A 247 -5.91 -16.16 14.70
CA ALA A 247 -4.86 -17.01 14.13
C ALA A 247 -5.32 -17.97 13.01
N HIS A 248 -6.56 -18.41 13.01
CA HIS A 248 -7.05 -19.43 12.07
C HIS A 248 -8.31 -18.96 11.34
N PRO A 249 -8.23 -18.61 10.05
CA PRO A 249 -9.41 -18.46 9.22
C PRO A 249 -9.98 -19.87 8.95
N ALA A 250 -10.98 -20.27 9.75
CA ALA A 250 -11.75 -21.50 9.60
C ALA A 250 -11.11 -22.83 10.09
N GLU A 251 -10.80 -22.96 11.38
CA GLU A 251 -10.85 -24.28 12.01
C GLU A 251 -12.28 -24.61 12.47
N GLY A 252 -13.12 -24.88 11.53
CA GLY A 252 -14.46 -25.41 11.59
C GLY A 252 -14.98 -25.44 10.17
N ALA A 253 -15.37 -26.60 9.67
CA ALA A 253 -15.95 -26.68 8.34
C ALA A 253 -17.14 -25.70 8.29
N MET A 254 -17.10 -24.77 7.32
CA MET A 254 -18.24 -23.89 7.05
C MET A 254 -19.37 -24.73 6.47
N GLU A 255 -20.22 -25.28 7.34
CA GLU A 255 -21.31 -26.17 7.02
C GLU A 255 -22.66 -25.42 6.96
N PRO A 256 -23.68 -26.02 6.32
CA PRO A 256 -25.04 -25.49 6.42
C PRO A 256 -25.55 -25.62 7.84
N VAL A 257 -25.79 -24.51 8.52
CA VAL A 257 -26.32 -24.45 9.89
C VAL A 257 -27.76 -23.95 9.88
N ASP A 258 -28.65 -24.65 10.58
CA ASP A 258 -30.01 -24.23 10.83
C ASP A 258 -30.02 -23.21 12.00
N MET A 259 -30.03 -21.92 11.62
CA MET A 259 -30.03 -20.82 12.60
C MET A 259 -31.27 -20.77 13.46
N SER A 260 -32.41 -21.19 12.90
CA SER A 260 -33.68 -21.18 13.65
C SER A 260 -33.61 -22.15 14.83
N ARG A 261 -33.18 -23.38 14.57
CA ARG A 261 -32.97 -24.39 15.62
C ARG A 261 -31.88 -23.95 16.59
N LEU A 262 -30.74 -23.46 16.07
CA LEU A 262 -29.62 -23.04 16.90
C LEU A 262 -30.00 -21.94 17.89
N MET A 263 -30.79 -20.94 17.46
CA MET A 263 -31.24 -19.86 18.34
C MET A 263 -32.26 -20.31 19.36
N GLN A 264 -33.17 -21.27 19.03
CA GLN A 264 -34.07 -21.88 19.99
C GLN A 264 -33.27 -22.62 21.08
N GLU A 265 -32.29 -23.43 20.70
CA GLU A 265 -31.42 -24.14 21.64
C GLU A 265 -30.53 -23.19 22.48
N ALA A 266 -30.11 -22.03 21.92
CA ALA A 266 -29.34 -21.05 22.65
C ALA A 266 -30.13 -20.31 23.75
N LEU A 267 -31.45 -20.16 23.60
CA LEU A 267 -32.27 -19.51 24.61
C LEU A 267 -32.44 -20.36 25.88
N LEU A 268 -32.52 -21.67 25.75
CA LEU A 268 -32.84 -22.58 26.85
C LEU A 268 -31.96 -22.42 28.09
N PRO A 269 -30.63 -22.34 28.02
CA PRO A 269 -29.79 -22.14 29.18
C PRO A 269 -29.95 -20.77 29.85
N PHE A 270 -30.40 -19.77 29.08
CA PHE A 270 -30.57 -18.40 29.60
C PHE A 270 -31.92 -18.15 30.28
N GLU A 271 -32.97 -18.93 30.00
CA GLU A 271 -34.27 -18.75 30.63
C GLU A 271 -34.20 -18.74 32.17
N PRO A 272 -33.60 -19.74 32.86
CA PRO A 272 -33.49 -19.70 34.30
C PRO A 272 -32.61 -18.58 34.81
N VAL A 273 -31.54 -18.24 34.10
CA VAL A 273 -30.61 -17.19 34.48
C VAL A 273 -31.25 -15.80 34.41
N PHE A 274 -32.11 -15.56 33.40
CA PHE A 274 -32.86 -14.32 33.27
C PHE A 274 -33.95 -14.24 34.34
N PHE A 275 -34.63 -15.36 34.60
CA PHE A 275 -35.63 -15.43 35.66
C PHE A 275 -35.05 -15.11 37.06
N GLU A 276 -33.91 -15.69 37.41
CA GLU A 276 -33.18 -15.38 38.65
C GLU A 276 -32.75 -13.92 38.73
N ALA A 277 -32.41 -13.29 37.62
CA ALA A 277 -32.08 -11.88 37.54
C ALA A 277 -33.32 -10.95 37.56
N GLY A 278 -34.55 -11.50 37.63
CA GLY A 278 -35.78 -10.74 37.57
C GLY A 278 -36.05 -10.11 36.20
N LEU A 279 -35.58 -10.76 35.13
CA LEU A 279 -35.76 -10.32 33.76
C LEU A 279 -36.67 -11.26 32.99
N THR A 280 -37.34 -10.73 31.97
CA THR A 280 -38.15 -11.55 31.04
C THR A 280 -37.34 -11.78 29.76
N LEU A 281 -37.23 -13.03 29.30
CA LEU A 281 -36.60 -13.39 28.03
C LEU A 281 -37.64 -13.92 27.07
N THR A 282 -37.69 -13.37 25.85
CA THR A 282 -38.60 -13.80 24.78
C THR A 282 -37.81 -14.09 23.49
N GLY A 283 -38.25 -15.14 22.76
CA GLY A 283 -37.67 -15.52 21.47
C GLY A 283 -38.69 -15.34 20.34
N GLU A 284 -38.38 -14.54 19.37
CA GLU A 284 -39.11 -14.32 18.11
C GLU A 284 -38.32 -14.90 16.95
N ILE A 285 -38.41 -16.22 16.75
CA ILE A 285 -37.55 -16.94 15.80
C ILE A 285 -38.35 -17.39 14.59
N GLN A 286 -38.00 -16.81 13.42
CA GLN A 286 -38.51 -17.24 12.13
C GLN A 286 -37.89 -18.60 11.76
N GLU A 287 -38.70 -19.56 11.38
CA GLU A 287 -38.27 -20.91 11.00
C GLU A 287 -37.62 -20.98 9.63
N GLY A 288 -36.78 -22.00 9.42
CA GLY A 288 -36.20 -22.35 8.10
C GLY A 288 -35.04 -21.45 7.64
N LEU A 289 -34.45 -20.68 8.53
CA LEU A 289 -33.32 -19.83 8.17
C LEU A 289 -31.99 -20.58 8.31
N ARG A 290 -31.31 -20.78 7.16
CA ARG A 290 -30.03 -21.48 7.11
C ARG A 290 -28.91 -20.53 6.65
N VAL A 291 -27.75 -20.63 7.30
CA VAL A 291 -26.54 -19.92 6.94
C VAL A 291 -25.38 -20.90 6.79
N ARG A 292 -24.33 -20.51 6.09
CA ARG A 292 -23.10 -21.29 6.03
C ARG A 292 -22.16 -20.80 7.13
N GLY A 293 -21.77 -21.70 8.05
CA GLY A 293 -20.92 -21.28 9.17
C GLY A 293 -20.49 -22.41 10.08
N ALA A 294 -19.72 -22.07 11.09
CA ALA A 294 -19.34 -22.95 12.20
C ALA A 294 -20.39 -22.80 13.32
N GLU A 295 -21.14 -23.85 13.58
CA GLU A 295 -22.29 -23.85 14.53
C GLU A 295 -21.88 -23.30 15.90
N GLY A 296 -20.75 -23.77 16.48
CA GLY A 296 -20.28 -23.30 17.78
C GLY A 296 -19.94 -21.81 17.81
N GLN A 297 -19.39 -21.24 16.72
CA GLN A 297 -19.11 -19.80 16.64
C GLN A 297 -20.42 -19.00 16.49
N LEU A 298 -21.39 -19.49 15.70
CA LEU A 298 -22.67 -18.83 15.54
C LEU A 298 -23.47 -18.84 16.85
N ARG A 299 -23.40 -19.94 17.61
CA ARG A 299 -23.95 -20.02 18.97
C ARG A 299 -23.31 -19.03 19.91
N GLN A 300 -21.98 -18.91 19.86
CA GLN A 300 -21.22 -17.98 20.69
C GLN A 300 -21.64 -16.51 20.48
N ILE A 301 -22.05 -16.13 19.27
CA ILE A 301 -22.63 -14.79 19.03
C ILE A 301 -23.87 -14.59 19.87
N ALA A 302 -24.80 -15.57 19.86
CA ALA A 302 -26.03 -15.47 20.65
C ALA A 302 -25.73 -15.43 22.16
N ASP A 303 -24.85 -16.29 22.65
CA ASP A 303 -24.43 -16.34 24.04
C ASP A 303 -23.87 -15.00 24.52
N ILE A 304 -22.98 -14.38 23.71
CA ILE A 304 -22.40 -13.05 23.99
C ILE A 304 -23.48 -11.97 24.04
N LEU A 305 -24.40 -11.95 23.08
CA LEU A 305 -25.46 -10.94 23.03
C LEU A 305 -26.44 -11.08 24.17
N LEU A 306 -26.81 -12.30 24.53
CA LEU A 306 -27.71 -12.60 25.66
C LEU A 306 -27.07 -12.27 27.02
N ASP A 307 -25.79 -12.64 27.23
CA ASP A 307 -25.06 -12.29 28.45
C ASP A 307 -24.91 -10.78 28.60
N ASN A 308 -24.62 -10.09 27.46
CA ASN A 308 -24.59 -8.62 27.43
C ASN A 308 -25.94 -8.01 27.81
N ALA A 309 -27.05 -8.50 27.24
CA ALA A 309 -28.38 -8.03 27.56
C ALA A 309 -28.72 -8.26 29.04
N ARG A 310 -28.42 -9.46 29.59
CA ARG A 310 -28.60 -9.77 31.01
C ARG A 310 -27.88 -8.76 31.93
N LYS A 311 -26.65 -8.40 31.60
CA LYS A 311 -25.82 -7.51 32.44
C LYS A 311 -26.28 -6.07 32.43
N TYR A 312 -26.82 -5.59 31.31
CA TYR A 312 -27.11 -4.17 31.11
C TYR A 312 -28.62 -3.84 31.17
N THR A 313 -29.48 -4.82 31.20
CA THR A 313 -30.94 -4.61 31.36
C THR A 313 -31.28 -4.40 32.84
N PRO A 314 -32.02 -3.34 33.18
CA PRO A 314 -32.50 -3.11 34.55
C PRO A 314 -33.45 -4.26 35.00
N SER A 315 -33.49 -4.54 36.31
CA SER A 315 -34.44 -5.51 36.89
C SER A 315 -35.89 -5.18 36.49
N GLY A 316 -36.67 -6.21 36.16
CA GLY A 316 -38.01 -6.07 35.61
C GLY A 316 -38.07 -5.80 34.11
N GLY A 317 -36.92 -5.65 33.43
CA GLY A 317 -36.86 -5.43 31.98
C GLY A 317 -37.13 -6.69 31.17
N ALA A 318 -37.65 -6.50 29.95
CA ALA A 318 -37.86 -7.57 28.97
C ALA A 318 -36.77 -7.52 27.87
N VAL A 319 -36.17 -8.68 27.62
CA VAL A 319 -35.17 -8.86 26.55
C VAL A 319 -35.77 -9.77 25.49
N THR A 320 -35.63 -9.35 24.22
CA THR A 320 -36.13 -10.11 23.06
C THR A 320 -34.95 -10.52 22.18
N LEU A 321 -34.80 -11.82 21.91
CA LEU A 321 -33.97 -12.33 20.85
C LEU A 321 -34.86 -12.55 19.62
N ALA A 322 -34.58 -11.87 18.53
CA ALA A 322 -35.30 -12.02 17.27
C ALA A 322 -34.41 -12.54 16.16
N LEU A 323 -34.91 -13.52 15.41
CA LEU A 323 -34.27 -14.04 14.21
C LEU A 323 -35.23 -13.88 13.03
N THR A 324 -34.88 -13.07 12.05
CA THR A 324 -35.76 -12.73 10.93
C THR A 324 -35.00 -12.76 9.59
N ARG A 325 -35.75 -12.96 8.49
CA ARG A 325 -35.21 -12.84 7.14
C ARG A 325 -35.34 -11.39 6.63
N SER A 326 -34.25 -10.85 6.12
CA SER A 326 -34.24 -9.55 5.43
C SER A 326 -33.58 -9.71 4.06
N GLY A 327 -34.41 -9.88 3.03
CA GLY A 327 -33.95 -10.15 1.68
C GLY A 327 -33.12 -11.43 1.58
N ARG A 328 -31.82 -11.28 1.30
CA ARG A 328 -30.83 -12.39 1.18
C ARG A 328 -30.00 -12.59 2.44
N SER A 329 -30.44 -12.02 3.56
CA SER A 329 -29.70 -12.08 4.82
C SER A 329 -30.61 -12.55 5.94
N CYS A 330 -30.00 -13.22 6.90
CA CYS A 330 -30.56 -13.54 8.21
C CYS A 330 -30.16 -12.43 9.19
N LEU A 331 -31.09 -11.89 9.94
CA LEU A 331 -30.87 -10.91 11.00
C LEU A 331 -31.13 -11.54 12.35
N LEU A 332 -30.10 -11.68 13.16
CA LEU A 332 -30.17 -12.00 14.57
C LEU A 332 -30.07 -10.72 15.36
N SER A 333 -31.04 -10.40 16.17
CA SER A 333 -31.01 -9.24 17.06
C SER A 333 -31.37 -9.58 18.49
N VAL A 334 -30.70 -8.93 19.45
CA VAL A 334 -31.06 -8.95 20.87
C VAL A 334 -31.33 -7.51 21.28
N ALA A 335 -32.53 -7.29 21.83
CA ALA A 335 -32.98 -5.97 22.21
C ALA A 335 -33.49 -5.99 23.66
N GLY A 336 -33.25 -4.92 24.41
CA GLY A 336 -33.73 -4.74 25.77
C GLY A 336 -33.59 -3.31 26.24
N PRO A 337 -34.33 -2.92 27.29
CA PRO A 337 -34.20 -1.62 27.91
C PRO A 337 -32.81 -1.44 28.52
N GLY A 338 -32.30 -0.22 28.48
CA GLY A 338 -30.97 0.12 29.00
C GLY A 338 -30.62 1.57 28.74
N THR A 339 -29.53 2.03 29.32
CA THR A 339 -29.03 3.40 29.09
C THR A 339 -28.74 3.61 27.61
N PRO A 340 -29.35 4.62 26.97
CA PRO A 340 -29.11 4.89 25.55
C PRO A 340 -27.64 5.16 25.25
N LEU A 341 -27.15 4.55 24.18
CA LEU A 341 -25.78 4.74 23.69
C LEU A 341 -25.71 5.97 22.77
N THR A 342 -24.73 6.83 22.97
CA THR A 342 -24.40 7.93 22.06
C THR A 342 -23.95 7.40 20.69
N ARG A 343 -23.92 8.26 19.68
CA ARG A 343 -23.46 7.91 18.33
C ARG A 343 -22.03 7.34 18.35
N GLN A 344 -21.17 7.88 19.18
CA GLN A 344 -19.79 7.42 19.31
C GLN A 344 -19.71 6.06 20.01
N GLU A 345 -20.43 5.90 21.14
CA GLU A 345 -20.46 4.66 21.90
C GLU A 345 -21.00 3.48 21.08
N ARG A 346 -22.00 3.70 20.20
CA ARG A 346 -22.50 2.66 19.28
C ARG A 346 -21.41 2.07 18.35
N GLN A 347 -20.36 2.84 18.06
CA GLN A 347 -19.21 2.36 17.31
C GLN A 347 -18.14 1.76 18.21
N ASP A 348 -17.96 2.34 19.39
CA ASP A 348 -16.87 2.00 20.29
C ASP A 348 -17.14 0.74 21.11
N VAL A 349 -18.41 0.34 21.33
CA VAL A 349 -18.78 -0.89 22.08
C VAL A 349 -18.24 -2.18 21.44
N PHE A 350 -17.83 -2.15 20.19
CA PHE A 350 -17.20 -3.28 19.50
C PHE A 350 -15.66 -3.25 19.57
N LYS A 351 -15.07 -2.20 20.15
CA LYS A 351 -13.62 -2.16 20.39
C LYS A 351 -13.25 -3.09 21.54
N ARG A 352 -12.09 -3.72 21.44
CA ARG A 352 -11.54 -4.59 22.50
C ARG A 352 -11.37 -3.78 23.79
N PHE A 353 -11.75 -4.34 24.93
CA PHE A 353 -11.70 -3.72 26.27
C PHE A 353 -12.53 -2.44 26.46
N TYR A 354 -13.36 -2.06 25.48
CA TYR A 354 -14.21 -0.88 25.62
C TYR A 354 -15.38 -1.14 26.53
N ARG A 355 -15.70 -0.16 27.38
CA ARG A 355 -16.84 -0.17 28.33
C ARG A 355 -17.42 1.22 28.38
N ALA A 356 -18.74 1.33 28.17
CA ALA A 356 -19.45 2.62 28.23
C ALA A 356 -19.49 3.20 29.65
N ASP A 357 -19.53 2.32 30.70
CA ASP A 357 -19.50 2.73 32.10
C ASP A 357 -18.34 2.11 32.87
N PRO A 358 -17.28 2.89 33.17
CA PRO A 358 -16.13 2.41 33.94
C PRO A 358 -16.46 2.03 35.40
N ALA A 359 -17.57 2.55 35.97
CA ALA A 359 -17.92 2.34 37.38
C ALA A 359 -18.48 0.93 37.65
N ARG A 360 -18.98 0.23 36.64
CA ARG A 360 -19.53 -1.13 36.76
C ARG A 360 -18.46 -2.24 36.67
N ARG A 361 -17.28 -2.01 37.26
CA ARG A 361 -16.17 -3.00 37.29
C ARG A 361 -16.52 -4.33 37.99
N ARG A 362 -17.59 -4.39 38.77
CA ARG A 362 -17.93 -5.52 39.67
C ARG A 362 -18.56 -6.74 38.97
N GLU A 363 -18.99 -6.65 37.70
CA GLU A 363 -19.79 -7.70 37.05
C GLU A 363 -19.01 -8.62 36.10
N GLY A 364 -17.69 -8.69 36.20
CA GLY A 364 -16.87 -9.68 35.49
C GLY A 364 -16.85 -9.56 33.93
N SER A 365 -17.20 -8.40 33.39
CA SER A 365 -17.22 -8.14 31.94
C SER A 365 -15.97 -7.35 31.52
N TRP A 366 -15.16 -7.96 30.69
CA TRP A 366 -13.86 -7.40 30.24
C TRP A 366 -13.95 -6.53 28.98
N GLY A 367 -15.15 -6.33 28.40
CA GLY A 367 -15.33 -5.59 27.16
C GLY A 367 -14.76 -6.33 25.93
N LEU A 368 -14.62 -7.65 25.99
CA LEU A 368 -14.15 -8.49 24.89
C LEU A 368 -15.29 -9.15 24.10
N GLY A 369 -16.43 -9.42 24.72
CA GLY A 369 -17.52 -10.22 24.11
C GLY A 369 -18.00 -9.63 22.77
N LEU A 370 -18.39 -8.34 22.74
CA LEU A 370 -18.89 -7.73 21.49
C LEU A 370 -17.83 -7.66 20.39
N SER A 371 -16.55 -7.53 20.74
CA SER A 371 -15.47 -7.59 19.76
C SER A 371 -15.27 -9.01 19.19
N ILE A 372 -15.46 -10.04 20.00
CA ILE A 372 -15.47 -11.46 19.56
C ILE A 372 -16.67 -11.70 18.63
N ALA A 373 -17.87 -11.25 19.01
CA ALA A 373 -19.06 -11.36 18.16
C ALA A 373 -18.90 -10.65 16.81
N GLN A 374 -18.23 -9.50 16.79
CA GLN A 374 -17.91 -8.78 15.56
C GLN A 374 -16.95 -9.56 14.67
N GLU A 375 -15.91 -10.14 15.22
CA GLU A 375 -14.93 -10.95 14.49
C GLU A 375 -15.59 -12.21 13.91
N ILE A 376 -16.41 -12.92 14.71
CA ILE A 376 -17.17 -14.08 14.24
C ILE A 376 -18.12 -13.68 13.10
N ALA A 377 -18.88 -12.60 13.27
CA ALA A 377 -19.81 -12.12 12.24
C ALA A 377 -19.05 -11.79 10.92
N ALA A 378 -17.91 -11.10 11.00
CA ALA A 378 -17.09 -10.76 9.86
C ALA A 378 -16.58 -12.01 9.10
N ARG A 379 -16.14 -13.04 9.81
CA ARG A 379 -15.70 -14.33 9.24
C ARG A 379 -16.78 -15.07 8.48
N HIS A 380 -18.02 -14.92 8.95
CA HIS A 380 -19.20 -15.48 8.29
C HIS A 380 -19.74 -14.57 7.15
N GLY A 381 -18.96 -13.57 6.71
CA GLY A 381 -19.36 -12.63 5.66
C GLY A 381 -20.49 -11.69 6.09
N GLY A 382 -20.68 -11.57 7.40
CA GLY A 382 -21.73 -10.76 8.03
C GLY A 382 -21.21 -9.43 8.58
N LYS A 383 -22.08 -8.78 9.34
CA LYS A 383 -21.79 -7.51 10.04
C LYS A 383 -22.61 -7.43 11.32
N ILE A 384 -22.04 -6.85 12.37
CA ILE A 384 -22.73 -6.50 13.61
C ILE A 384 -22.79 -4.98 13.79
N TRP A 385 -23.87 -4.48 14.38
CA TRP A 385 -24.00 -3.07 14.77
C TRP A 385 -24.93 -2.93 15.98
N ALA A 386 -24.92 -1.75 16.59
CA ALA A 386 -25.80 -1.38 17.68
C ALA A 386 -26.70 -0.23 17.26
N ASP A 387 -27.98 -0.35 17.52
CA ASP A 387 -29.00 0.69 17.49
C ASP A 387 -29.41 1.03 18.91
N SER A 388 -29.73 2.31 19.15
CA SER A 388 -30.14 2.79 20.47
C SER A 388 -31.22 3.84 20.33
N SER A 389 -32.26 3.71 21.15
CA SER A 389 -33.37 4.63 21.22
C SER A 389 -33.71 4.92 22.71
N ALA A 390 -34.72 5.74 22.94
CA ALA A 390 -35.26 5.97 24.30
C ALA A 390 -35.81 4.70 24.96
N GLU A 391 -36.20 3.71 24.15
CA GLU A 391 -36.76 2.43 24.62
C GLU A 391 -35.70 1.42 25.02
N GLY A 392 -34.43 1.64 24.58
CA GLY A 392 -33.31 0.76 24.92
C GLY A 392 -32.32 0.56 23.77
N ASN A 393 -31.53 -0.51 23.91
CA ASN A 393 -30.46 -0.86 22.96
C ASN A 393 -30.79 -2.15 22.21
N ARG A 394 -30.42 -2.20 20.93
CA ARG A 394 -30.55 -3.38 20.07
C ARG A 394 -29.21 -3.65 19.41
N PHE A 395 -28.70 -4.86 19.59
CA PHE A 395 -27.54 -5.36 18.89
C PHE A 395 -28.00 -6.30 17.78
N THR A 396 -27.59 -6.02 16.53
CA THR A 396 -28.04 -6.76 15.35
C THR A 396 -26.87 -7.35 14.61
N VAL A 397 -26.94 -8.62 14.29
CA VAL A 397 -25.99 -9.35 13.45
C VAL A 397 -26.67 -9.74 12.15
N ARG A 398 -26.07 -9.38 11.03
CA ARG A 398 -26.51 -9.75 9.69
C ARG A 398 -25.60 -10.83 9.14
N LEU A 399 -26.15 -11.96 8.73
CA LEU A 399 -25.43 -13.06 8.09
C LEU A 399 -26.04 -13.37 6.72
N PRO A 400 -25.24 -13.76 5.71
CA PRO A 400 -25.78 -14.17 4.42
C PRO A 400 -26.53 -15.50 4.54
N LEU A 401 -27.75 -15.55 4.00
CA LEU A 401 -28.52 -16.79 3.92
C LEU A 401 -27.88 -17.75 2.90
N LEU A 402 -27.94 -19.04 3.22
CA LEU A 402 -27.62 -20.09 2.26
C LEU A 402 -28.58 -19.98 1.07
N ARG A 403 -28.05 -20.05 -0.14
CA ARG A 403 -28.89 -20.18 -1.35
C ARG A 403 -29.44 -21.58 -1.39
N GLU A 404 -30.77 -21.69 -1.50
CA GLU A 404 -31.45 -22.93 -1.86
C GLU A 404 -31.03 -23.42 -3.23
#